data_8b0298fe675a1e61413f4dc4a427cbe5
#
_entry.id   8b0298fe675a1e61413f4dc4a427cbe5
#
_cell.length_a   1.000
_cell.length_b   1.000
_cell.length_c   1.000
_cell.angle_alpha   90.00
_cell.angle_beta   90.00
_cell.angle_gamma   90.00
#
_symmetry.space_group_name_H-M   'P 1'
#
loop_
_entity.id
_entity.type
_entity.pdbx_description
1 polymer ?
#
loop_
_entity_poly.entity_id
_entity_poly.type
_entity_poly.pdbx_seq_one_letter_code
_entity_poly.pdbx_strand_id
1 'polypeptide(L)'
;MIVSQFGVESWMDQYEEGAKYNITDTCAKPLSLAELFSLAGEDRTDFMDRFFEREQTYGTIFGSEKVKKEISRLYTSIRPEEILTEHGATGGNQHIFFSLIRPGDRVIAFSPSYQQFYSAPEALGAEVTVLRLRRENGYLPDLDELSQAAARGVRMICLNNPNNPTGTLIPSDMMKDIVTIARQSGAYLFCDEVYSGVSIDGALSPSVCDLYEKGIATGSMSKAFSLAGLRLGWLATHDRQALAQFRRVRDYDLVSCGLFDEEIAALALAHKEKILARNRAILAANLPILDGWVEGEPHVSYVKPTAGTMALVHYDLSLGSRDFCRRMYEETGAFCVPGDCFDEPFSFRVGYGHEVDVLRKGLDAVSEFIRRVTGVK
;
A
#
# COMPACT_ATOMS: atom_id res chain seq x y z
N MET A 1 -12.84 22.63 3.68
CA MET A 1 -12.04 21.52 3.14
C MET A 1 -12.77 20.94 1.96
N ILE A 2 -12.15 20.88 0.78
CA ILE A 2 -12.67 20.22 -0.42
C ILE A 2 -11.65 19.15 -0.76
N VAL A 3 -12.07 17.88 -0.77
CA VAL A 3 -11.22 16.72 -1.12
C VAL A 3 -11.43 16.43 -2.60
N SER A 4 -10.37 16.29 -3.37
CA SER A 4 -10.45 15.85 -4.77
C SER A 4 -10.96 14.41 -4.85
N GLN A 5 -11.63 14.07 -5.95
CA GLN A 5 -12.09 12.70 -6.19
C GLN A 5 -10.87 11.76 -6.21
N PHE A 6 -10.98 10.64 -5.50
CA PHE A 6 -9.93 9.63 -5.48
C PHE A 6 -10.01 8.78 -6.77
N GLY A 7 -9.06 8.95 -7.67
CA GLY A 7 -9.13 8.40 -9.01
C GLY A 7 -9.24 6.88 -9.05
N VAL A 8 -8.44 6.18 -8.24
CA VAL A 8 -8.44 4.71 -8.16
C VAL A 8 -9.74 4.19 -7.57
N GLU A 9 -10.14 4.69 -6.40
CA GLU A 9 -11.33 4.20 -5.69
C GLU A 9 -12.59 4.44 -6.52
N SER A 10 -12.72 5.63 -7.12
CA SER A 10 -13.85 5.95 -8.01
C SER A 10 -13.92 5.05 -9.26
N TRP A 11 -12.77 4.62 -9.78
CA TRP A 11 -12.70 3.66 -10.88
C TRP A 11 -13.10 2.24 -10.42
N MET A 12 -12.62 1.82 -9.25
CA MET A 12 -12.98 0.54 -8.65
C MET A 12 -14.50 0.48 -8.37
N ASP A 13 -15.08 1.50 -7.72
CA ASP A 13 -16.51 1.59 -7.41
C ASP A 13 -17.40 1.41 -8.67
N GLN A 14 -16.92 1.88 -9.82
CA GLN A 14 -17.69 1.84 -11.05
C GLN A 14 -17.63 0.49 -11.78
N TYR A 15 -16.51 -0.24 -11.72
CA TYR A 15 -16.25 -1.37 -12.63
C TYR A 15 -15.87 -2.69 -11.93
N GLU A 16 -15.44 -2.67 -10.67
CA GLU A 16 -14.89 -3.88 -10.04
C GLU A 16 -15.90 -5.01 -9.89
N GLU A 17 -17.14 -4.68 -9.45
CA GLU A 17 -18.15 -5.68 -9.11
C GLU A 17 -18.60 -6.52 -10.33
N GLY A 18 -18.50 -5.96 -11.54
CA GLY A 18 -18.86 -6.65 -12.79
C GLY A 18 -17.69 -7.35 -13.50
N ALA A 19 -16.49 -7.30 -12.95
CA ALA A 19 -15.29 -7.78 -13.63
C ALA A 19 -15.26 -9.31 -13.75
N LYS A 20 -15.12 -9.80 -14.99
CA LYS A 20 -14.94 -11.23 -15.26
C LYS A 20 -13.54 -11.71 -14.89
N TYR A 21 -12.54 -10.90 -15.17
CA TYR A 21 -11.13 -11.13 -14.84
C TYR A 21 -10.59 -9.91 -14.12
N ASN A 22 -10.72 -9.89 -12.80
CA ASN A 22 -10.14 -8.83 -11.97
C ASN A 22 -8.64 -9.12 -11.77
N ILE A 23 -7.79 -8.40 -12.49
CA ILE A 23 -6.33 -8.45 -12.37
C ILE A 23 -5.77 -7.12 -11.90
N THR A 24 -6.49 -6.41 -11.04
CA THR A 24 -6.04 -5.12 -10.50
C THR A 24 -5.83 -5.10 -9.00
N ASP A 25 -6.25 -6.16 -8.29
CA ASP A 25 -6.14 -6.22 -6.83
C ASP A 25 -4.67 -6.07 -6.37
N THR A 26 -4.50 -5.30 -5.33
CA THR A 26 -3.20 -5.02 -4.73
C THR A 26 -2.95 -5.80 -3.44
N CYS A 27 -3.80 -6.77 -3.11
CA CYS A 27 -3.55 -7.75 -2.06
C CYS A 27 -2.91 -9.01 -2.66
N ALA A 28 -2.04 -9.69 -1.94
CA ALA A 28 -1.82 -11.09 -2.24
C ALA A 28 -3.12 -11.86 -1.97
N LYS A 29 -3.33 -13.00 -2.66
CA LYS A 29 -4.56 -13.81 -2.54
C LYS A 29 -5.08 -13.80 -1.10
N PRO A 30 -6.30 -13.30 -0.84
CA PRO A 30 -6.85 -13.23 0.51
C PRO A 30 -6.84 -14.58 1.23
N LEU A 31 -6.60 -14.53 2.52
CA LEU A 31 -6.72 -15.70 3.41
C LEU A 31 -8.15 -15.80 3.95
N SER A 32 -8.72 -16.98 3.91
CA SER A 32 -9.85 -17.28 4.77
C SER A 32 -9.39 -17.47 6.23
N LEU A 33 -10.29 -17.29 7.20
CA LEU A 33 -9.96 -17.60 8.60
C LEU A 33 -9.60 -19.09 8.77
N ALA A 34 -10.24 -20.00 8.02
CA ALA A 34 -9.90 -21.42 8.07
C ALA A 34 -8.45 -21.69 7.64
N GLU A 35 -7.99 -21.03 6.57
CA GLU A 35 -6.59 -21.10 6.14
C GLU A 35 -5.64 -20.48 7.17
N LEU A 36 -6.00 -19.35 7.77
CA LEU A 36 -5.21 -18.72 8.82
C LEU A 36 -5.01 -19.65 10.01
N PHE A 37 -6.09 -20.23 10.53
CA PHE A 37 -6.02 -21.16 11.67
C PHE A 37 -5.20 -22.41 11.34
N SER A 38 -5.35 -22.95 10.14
CA SER A 38 -4.54 -24.05 9.64
C SER A 38 -3.05 -23.71 9.58
N LEU A 39 -2.70 -22.52 9.04
CA LEU A 39 -1.31 -22.03 8.98
C LEU A 39 -0.75 -21.79 10.39
N ALA A 40 -1.55 -21.27 11.30
CA ALA A 40 -1.16 -21.03 12.67
C ALA A 40 -0.94 -22.35 13.45
N GLY A 41 -1.69 -23.39 13.10
CA GLY A 41 -1.75 -24.63 13.88
C GLY A 41 -2.57 -24.47 15.16
N GLU A 42 -3.53 -23.53 15.15
CA GLU A 42 -4.40 -23.20 16.28
C GLU A 42 -5.77 -23.87 16.13
N ASP A 43 -6.37 -24.29 17.25
CA ASP A 43 -7.74 -24.81 17.23
C ASP A 43 -8.74 -23.66 17.13
N ARG A 44 -9.45 -23.62 15.98
CA ARG A 44 -10.46 -22.60 15.73
C ARG A 44 -11.64 -22.68 16.71
N THR A 45 -11.98 -23.86 17.19
CA THR A 45 -13.11 -24.07 18.12
C THR A 45 -12.79 -23.46 19.47
N ASP A 46 -11.65 -23.78 20.04
CA ASP A 46 -11.18 -23.19 21.30
C ASP A 46 -11.06 -21.66 21.22
N PHE A 47 -10.59 -21.14 20.09
CA PHE A 47 -10.49 -19.70 19.89
C PHE A 47 -11.87 -19.05 19.86
N MET A 48 -12.79 -19.62 19.08
CA MET A 48 -14.14 -19.06 18.92
C MET A 48 -14.94 -19.16 20.21
N ASP A 49 -14.86 -20.29 20.94
CA ASP A 49 -15.56 -20.45 22.20
C ASP A 49 -15.13 -19.40 23.22
N ARG A 50 -13.82 -19.16 23.38
CA ARG A 50 -13.30 -18.08 24.24
C ARG A 50 -13.76 -16.71 23.81
N PHE A 51 -13.89 -16.47 22.49
CA PHE A 51 -14.33 -15.19 21.98
C PHE A 51 -15.83 -14.98 22.15
N PHE A 52 -16.64 -16.04 22.02
CA PHE A 52 -18.10 -16.00 22.23
C PHE A 52 -18.47 -15.69 23.68
N GLU A 53 -17.68 -16.16 24.65
CA GLU A 53 -17.90 -15.87 26.10
C GLU A 53 -17.43 -14.45 26.49
N ARG A 54 -16.73 -13.73 25.59
CA ARG A 54 -16.18 -12.42 25.87
C ARG A 54 -17.23 -11.32 25.72
N GLU A 55 -17.39 -10.49 26.75
CA GLU A 55 -18.21 -9.28 26.65
C GLU A 55 -17.71 -8.35 25.53
N GLN A 56 -18.63 -7.85 24.70
CA GLN A 56 -18.34 -6.98 23.57
C GLN A 56 -18.26 -5.51 24.00
N THR A 57 -17.26 -5.17 24.78
CA THR A 57 -16.93 -3.80 25.21
C THR A 57 -16.05 -3.12 24.16
N TYR A 58 -15.70 -1.83 24.37
CA TYR A 58 -14.74 -1.12 23.50
C TYR A 58 -13.32 -1.74 23.48
N GLY A 59 -12.97 -2.59 24.43
CA GLY A 59 -11.60 -3.10 24.53
C GLY A 59 -10.59 -2.03 24.94
N THR A 60 -9.35 -2.21 24.50
CA THR A 60 -8.27 -1.24 24.76
C THR A 60 -8.29 -0.13 23.71
N ILE A 61 -8.49 1.10 24.14
CA ILE A 61 -8.72 2.26 23.25
C ILE A 61 -7.62 2.43 22.16
N PHE A 62 -6.35 2.25 22.51
CA PHE A 62 -5.23 2.46 21.60
C PHE A 62 -4.63 1.17 21.03
N GLY A 63 -5.38 0.07 21.10
CA GLY A 63 -4.95 -1.26 20.68
C GLY A 63 -4.52 -2.15 21.85
N SER A 64 -4.89 -3.42 21.78
CA SER A 64 -4.57 -4.41 22.82
C SER A 64 -3.06 -4.62 22.92
N GLU A 65 -2.58 -4.94 24.13
CA GLU A 65 -1.16 -5.25 24.33
C GLU A 65 -0.70 -6.40 23.44
N LYS A 66 -1.57 -7.41 23.23
CA LYS A 66 -1.29 -8.59 22.40
C LYS A 66 -0.98 -8.18 20.95
N VAL A 67 -1.86 -7.39 20.31
CA VAL A 67 -1.66 -6.97 18.91
C VAL A 67 -0.48 -6.02 18.77
N LYS A 68 -0.33 -5.05 19.69
CA LYS A 68 0.79 -4.09 19.65
C LYS A 68 2.15 -4.77 19.88
N LYS A 69 2.21 -5.79 20.73
CA LYS A 69 3.40 -6.60 20.91
C LYS A 69 3.79 -7.33 19.63
N GLU A 70 2.82 -7.90 18.89
CA GLU A 70 3.14 -8.56 17.63
C GLU A 70 3.49 -7.55 16.52
N ILE A 71 2.84 -6.39 16.48
CA ILE A 71 3.21 -5.31 15.56
C ILE A 71 4.63 -4.81 15.85
N SER A 72 5.00 -4.59 17.11
CA SER A 72 6.34 -4.11 17.46
C SER A 72 7.47 -5.03 16.98
N ARG A 73 7.20 -6.33 16.79
CA ARG A 73 8.15 -7.31 16.23
C ARG A 73 8.37 -7.20 14.72
N LEU A 74 7.66 -6.28 14.05
CA LEU A 74 7.91 -5.93 12.65
C LEU A 74 9.02 -4.88 12.52
N TYR A 75 9.36 -4.22 13.61
CA TYR A 75 10.35 -3.14 13.71
C TYR A 75 11.54 -3.59 14.56
N THR A 76 12.66 -2.89 14.42
CA THR A 76 13.87 -3.19 15.22
C THR A 76 13.92 -2.38 16.51
N SER A 77 13.27 -1.22 16.57
CA SER A 77 13.36 -0.28 17.68
C SER A 77 12.03 0.18 18.28
N ILE A 78 10.91 -0.01 17.58
CA ILE A 78 9.57 0.41 18.03
C ILE A 78 9.07 -0.48 19.17
N ARG A 79 8.55 0.15 20.21
CA ARG A 79 7.95 -0.51 21.37
C ARG A 79 6.42 -0.48 21.29
N PRO A 80 5.71 -1.40 21.97
CA PRO A 80 4.24 -1.47 21.94
C PRO A 80 3.52 -0.15 22.29
N GLU A 81 4.06 0.66 23.21
CA GLU A 81 3.49 1.95 23.58
C GLU A 81 3.64 3.05 22.51
N GLU A 82 4.45 2.82 21.50
CA GLU A 82 4.72 3.71 20.36
C GLU A 82 3.85 3.37 19.14
N ILE A 83 2.87 2.49 19.33
CA ILE A 83 1.95 1.99 18.30
C ILE A 83 0.51 2.36 18.65
N LEU A 84 -0.28 2.75 17.64
CA LEU A 84 -1.74 2.86 17.72
C LEU A 84 -2.36 1.96 16.65
N THR A 85 -3.38 1.19 17.02
CA THR A 85 -4.18 0.42 16.04
C THR A 85 -5.16 1.36 15.33
N GLU A 86 -5.44 1.10 14.05
CA GLU A 86 -6.19 1.97 13.16
C GLU A 86 -7.15 1.18 12.25
N HIS A 87 -8.18 1.80 11.69
CA HIS A 87 -9.03 1.20 10.67
C HIS A 87 -8.30 1.14 9.30
N GLY A 88 -7.43 0.14 9.15
CA GLY A 88 -6.50 0.03 8.03
C GLY A 88 -5.43 1.12 8.06
N ALA A 89 -4.44 1.03 7.17
CA ALA A 89 -3.43 2.08 7.03
C ALA A 89 -4.06 3.42 6.58
N THR A 90 -5.11 3.38 5.77
CA THR A 90 -5.82 4.58 5.29
C THR A 90 -6.33 5.45 6.44
N GLY A 91 -6.87 4.84 7.50
CA GLY A 91 -7.27 5.55 8.73
C GLY A 91 -6.07 6.16 9.44
N GLY A 92 -4.98 5.39 9.60
CA GLY A 92 -3.72 5.89 10.18
C GLY A 92 -3.13 7.06 9.40
N ASN A 93 -3.09 6.97 8.06
CA ASN A 93 -2.66 8.04 7.17
C ASN A 93 -3.49 9.32 7.40
N GLN A 94 -4.81 9.17 7.50
CA GLN A 94 -5.73 10.28 7.77
C GLN A 94 -5.42 10.95 9.11
N HIS A 95 -5.23 10.16 10.17
CA HIS A 95 -4.89 10.69 11.50
C HIS A 95 -3.54 11.43 11.51
N ILE A 96 -2.54 10.93 10.77
CA ILE A 96 -1.25 11.59 10.62
C ILE A 96 -1.42 12.98 9.99
N PHE A 97 -2.15 13.07 8.85
CA PHE A 97 -2.36 14.34 8.17
C PHE A 97 -3.16 15.32 9.03
N PHE A 98 -4.28 14.90 9.60
CA PHE A 98 -5.12 15.76 10.45
C PHE A 98 -4.39 16.25 11.70
N SER A 99 -3.47 15.46 12.23
CA SER A 99 -2.70 15.83 13.44
C SER A 99 -1.57 16.78 13.14
N LEU A 100 -0.82 16.59 12.05
CA LEU A 100 0.47 17.25 11.85
C LEU A 100 0.45 18.33 10.79
N ILE A 101 -0.53 18.34 9.88
CA ILE A 101 -0.60 19.31 8.77
C ILE A 101 -1.53 20.47 9.13
N ARG A 102 -1.08 21.68 8.81
CA ARG A 102 -1.82 22.94 8.97
C ARG A 102 -1.86 23.68 7.64
N PRO A 103 -2.85 24.58 7.44
CA PRO A 103 -2.87 25.45 6.25
C PRO A 103 -1.55 26.23 6.12
N GLY A 104 -0.97 26.20 4.90
CA GLY A 104 0.32 26.83 4.58
C GLY A 104 1.56 25.99 4.93
N ASP A 105 1.40 24.81 5.55
CA ASP A 105 2.52 23.87 5.69
C ASP A 105 2.95 23.36 4.30
N ARG A 106 4.25 23.13 4.11
CA ARG A 106 4.77 22.52 2.90
C ARG A 106 4.94 21.02 3.09
N VAL A 107 4.43 20.26 2.11
CA VAL A 107 4.51 18.80 2.08
C VAL A 107 5.14 18.37 0.77
N ILE A 108 6.04 17.40 0.81
CA ILE A 108 6.56 16.72 -0.37
C ILE A 108 5.88 15.36 -0.47
N ALA A 109 5.34 15.05 -1.65
CA ALA A 109 4.82 13.74 -2.02
C ALA A 109 5.41 13.31 -3.35
N PHE A 110 5.16 12.08 -3.76
CA PHE A 110 5.65 11.52 -5.01
C PHE A 110 4.50 11.02 -5.89
N SER A 111 4.68 11.06 -7.22
CA SER A 111 3.78 10.49 -8.22
C SER A 111 4.61 9.79 -9.30
N PRO A 112 4.20 8.60 -9.79
CA PRO A 112 3.00 7.84 -9.43
C PRO A 112 3.08 7.25 -8.03
N SER A 113 2.03 7.44 -7.22
CA SER A 113 1.89 6.86 -5.90
C SER A 113 0.43 6.88 -5.43
N TYR A 114 0.18 6.50 -4.18
CA TYR A 114 -1.16 6.49 -3.61
C TYR A 114 -1.66 7.93 -3.37
N GLN A 115 -2.77 8.29 -4.00
CA GLN A 115 -3.28 9.67 -4.07
C GLN A 115 -3.47 10.36 -2.71
N GLN A 116 -3.75 9.61 -1.65
CA GLN A 116 -3.95 10.15 -0.31
C GLN A 116 -2.77 10.99 0.18
N PHE A 117 -1.53 10.71 -0.28
CA PHE A 117 -0.32 11.39 0.19
C PHE A 117 -0.18 12.84 -0.28
N TYR A 118 -0.91 13.22 -1.34
CA TYR A 118 -0.94 14.60 -1.81
C TYR A 118 -2.33 15.22 -1.68
N SER A 119 -3.41 14.49 -1.99
CA SER A 119 -4.76 15.05 -1.93
C SER A 119 -5.23 15.39 -0.51
N ALA A 120 -4.87 14.57 0.50
CA ALA A 120 -5.29 14.85 1.87
C ALA A 120 -4.58 16.07 2.47
N PRO A 121 -3.24 16.25 2.37
CA PRO A 121 -2.58 17.50 2.76
C PRO A 121 -3.11 18.72 2.01
N GLU A 122 -3.34 18.65 0.69
CA GLU A 122 -3.92 19.75 -0.10
C GLU A 122 -5.29 20.15 0.44
N ALA A 123 -6.14 19.18 0.74
CA ALA A 123 -7.47 19.43 1.29
C ALA A 123 -7.42 20.11 2.67
N LEU A 124 -6.34 19.93 3.42
CA LEU A 124 -6.05 20.60 4.69
C LEU A 124 -5.44 22.00 4.50
N GLY A 125 -5.16 22.41 3.25
CA GLY A 125 -4.60 23.72 2.91
C GLY A 125 -3.07 23.76 2.90
N ALA A 126 -2.40 22.62 2.82
CA ALA A 126 -0.95 22.55 2.63
C ALA A 126 -0.55 22.92 1.20
N GLU A 127 0.67 23.43 1.06
CA GLU A 127 1.36 23.59 -0.22
C GLU A 127 2.09 22.29 -0.55
N VAL A 128 1.51 21.46 -1.43
CA VAL A 128 2.10 20.17 -1.77
C VAL A 128 2.99 20.28 -3.00
N THR A 129 4.24 19.86 -2.87
CA THR A 129 5.17 19.65 -3.99
C THR A 129 5.19 18.17 -4.34
N VAL A 130 4.69 17.84 -5.53
CA VAL A 130 4.70 16.45 -6.04
C VAL A 130 5.95 16.25 -6.91
N LEU A 131 6.87 15.39 -6.46
CA LEU A 131 8.06 14.98 -7.21
C LEU A 131 7.76 13.76 -8.08
N ARG A 132 8.27 13.76 -9.32
CA ARG A 132 8.01 12.66 -10.25
C ARG A 132 8.96 11.49 -10.04
N LEU A 133 8.39 10.31 -9.81
CA LEU A 133 9.12 9.06 -9.93
C LEU A 133 9.18 8.68 -11.42
N ARG A 134 10.37 8.65 -11.99
CA ARG A 134 10.55 8.48 -13.44
C ARG A 134 10.84 7.02 -13.78
N ARG A 135 10.26 6.57 -14.88
CA ARG A 135 10.43 5.22 -15.40
C ARG A 135 11.90 4.89 -15.69
N GLU A 136 12.63 5.83 -16.29
CA GLU A 136 14.06 5.70 -16.62
C GLU A 136 14.95 5.53 -15.38
N ASN A 137 14.48 5.97 -14.21
CA ASN A 137 15.15 5.79 -12.90
C ASN A 137 14.56 4.62 -12.10
N GLY A 138 13.81 3.71 -12.75
CA GLY A 138 13.15 2.59 -12.07
C GLY A 138 12.09 3.00 -11.05
N TYR A 139 11.50 4.18 -11.21
CA TYR A 139 10.55 4.81 -10.27
C TYR A 139 11.12 5.04 -8.86
N LEU A 140 12.43 5.19 -8.75
CA LEU A 140 13.08 5.62 -7.50
C LEU A 140 13.05 7.14 -7.37
N PRO A 141 12.98 7.67 -6.13
CA PRO A 141 13.11 9.11 -5.87
C PRO A 141 14.44 9.67 -6.39
N ASP A 142 14.39 10.86 -6.99
CA ASP A 142 15.57 11.65 -7.30
C ASP A 142 15.99 12.40 -6.03
N LEU A 143 17.17 12.07 -5.48
CA LEU A 143 17.64 12.62 -4.22
C LEU A 143 18.04 14.09 -4.33
N ASP A 144 18.49 14.54 -5.49
CA ASP A 144 18.83 15.95 -5.73
C ASP A 144 17.57 16.80 -5.77
N GLU A 145 16.53 16.38 -6.51
CA GLU A 145 15.22 17.05 -6.53
C GLU A 145 14.59 17.07 -5.11
N LEU A 146 14.66 15.95 -4.38
CA LEU A 146 14.15 15.87 -3.02
C LEU A 146 14.89 16.83 -2.08
N SER A 147 16.22 16.86 -2.15
CA SER A 147 17.06 17.75 -1.33
C SER A 147 16.76 19.22 -1.61
N GLN A 148 16.65 19.61 -2.90
CA GLN A 148 16.31 20.98 -3.29
C GLN A 148 14.91 21.40 -2.82
N ALA A 149 13.92 20.50 -2.93
CA ALA A 149 12.58 20.76 -2.44
C ALA A 149 12.53 20.89 -0.91
N ALA A 150 13.24 20.00 -0.19
CA ALA A 150 13.31 19.97 1.27
C ALA A 150 14.01 21.21 1.87
N ALA A 151 14.99 21.78 1.16
CA ALA A 151 15.73 22.97 1.60
C ALA A 151 14.85 24.23 1.74
N ARG A 152 13.65 24.23 1.16
CA ARG A 152 12.68 25.35 1.29
C ARG A 152 11.92 25.37 2.60
N GLY A 153 12.22 24.46 3.53
CA GLY A 153 11.51 24.29 4.79
C GLY A 153 10.22 23.49 4.59
N VAL A 154 10.25 22.22 4.95
CA VAL A 154 9.18 21.25 4.70
C VAL A 154 8.68 20.70 6.02
N ARG A 155 7.36 20.56 6.16
CA ARG A 155 6.72 19.97 7.34
C ARG A 155 6.79 18.46 7.31
N MET A 156 6.54 17.86 6.12
CA MET A 156 6.46 16.40 5.95
C MET A 156 6.91 15.97 4.55
N ILE A 157 7.60 14.85 4.50
CA ILE A 157 7.91 14.09 3.28
C ILE A 157 7.11 12.80 3.37
N CYS A 158 6.30 12.49 2.33
CA CYS A 158 5.41 11.32 2.28
C CYS A 158 5.94 10.29 1.29
N LEU A 159 6.11 9.05 1.71
CA LEU A 159 6.56 7.91 0.91
C LEU A 159 5.54 6.77 0.94
N ASN A 160 5.57 5.94 -0.09
CA ASN A 160 4.98 4.61 -0.07
C ASN A 160 6.07 3.60 -0.47
N ASN A 161 6.44 2.70 0.45
CA ASN A 161 7.56 1.79 0.21
C ASN A 161 7.30 0.39 0.79
N PRO A 162 7.17 -0.63 -0.05
CA PRO A 162 7.16 -0.64 -1.52
C PRO A 162 6.03 0.20 -2.13
N ASN A 163 6.27 0.76 -3.35
CA ASN A 163 5.36 1.74 -3.96
C ASN A 163 4.20 1.11 -4.74
N ASN A 164 3.00 1.61 -4.55
CA ASN A 164 1.83 1.40 -5.41
C ASN A 164 1.67 2.62 -6.32
N PRO A 165 1.67 2.49 -7.67
CA PRO A 165 1.41 1.28 -8.44
C PRO A 165 2.64 0.56 -9.01
N THR A 166 3.86 1.02 -8.78
CA THR A 166 5.04 0.61 -9.54
C THR A 166 5.69 -0.69 -9.08
N GLY A 167 5.41 -1.13 -7.84
CA GLY A 167 6.08 -2.29 -7.26
C GLY A 167 7.58 -2.07 -6.97
N THR A 168 8.00 -0.81 -6.91
CA THR A 168 9.40 -0.44 -6.63
C THR A 168 9.68 -0.45 -5.12
N LEU A 169 10.78 -1.06 -4.72
CA LEU A 169 11.31 -1.00 -3.37
C LEU A 169 12.49 -0.02 -3.33
N ILE A 170 12.43 0.96 -2.43
CA ILE A 170 13.54 1.88 -2.18
C ILE A 170 14.68 1.09 -1.49
N PRO A 171 15.89 1.05 -2.06
CA PRO A 171 17.02 0.36 -1.45
C PRO A 171 17.40 0.94 -0.08
N SER A 172 17.95 0.11 0.80
CA SER A 172 18.30 0.48 2.17
C SER A 172 19.22 1.73 2.26
N ASP A 173 20.19 1.83 1.36
CA ASP A 173 21.11 2.97 1.38
C ASP A 173 20.43 4.26 0.91
N MET A 174 19.61 4.19 -0.15
CA MET A 174 18.81 5.32 -0.57
C MET A 174 17.81 5.77 0.51
N MET A 175 17.22 4.83 1.27
CA MET A 175 16.35 5.18 2.40
C MET A 175 17.12 5.96 3.48
N LYS A 176 18.36 5.61 3.77
CA LYS A 176 19.23 6.36 4.70
C LYS A 176 19.54 7.77 4.20
N ASP A 177 19.72 7.93 2.88
CA ASP A 177 19.94 9.24 2.27
C ASP A 177 18.66 10.10 2.37
N ILE A 178 17.48 9.53 2.11
CA ILE A 178 16.19 10.21 2.30
C ILE A 178 16.01 10.64 3.77
N VAL A 179 16.33 9.77 4.72
CA VAL A 179 16.32 10.09 6.17
C VAL A 179 17.27 11.24 6.48
N THR A 180 18.45 11.26 5.86
CA THR A 180 19.41 12.35 6.04
C THR A 180 18.85 13.69 5.55
N ILE A 181 18.20 13.72 4.39
CA ILE A 181 17.53 14.91 3.85
C ILE A 181 16.37 15.35 4.77
N ALA A 182 15.54 14.42 5.24
CA ALA A 182 14.46 14.70 6.17
C ALA A 182 14.96 15.30 7.48
N ARG A 183 16.05 14.73 8.04
CA ARG A 183 16.68 15.21 9.27
C ARG A 183 17.26 16.62 9.11
N GLN A 184 17.93 16.91 7.99
CA GLN A 184 18.50 18.23 7.70
C GLN A 184 17.44 19.31 7.57
N SER A 185 16.28 18.98 6.98
CA SER A 185 15.15 19.90 6.86
C SER A 185 14.29 19.99 8.13
N GLY A 186 14.48 19.09 9.09
CA GLY A 186 13.66 18.96 10.30
C GLY A 186 12.24 18.43 10.04
N ALA A 187 11.96 17.93 8.84
CA ALA A 187 10.67 17.41 8.42
C ALA A 187 10.31 16.11 9.12
N TYR A 188 9.03 15.82 9.27
CA TYR A 188 8.57 14.45 9.47
C TYR A 188 8.81 13.62 8.21
N LEU A 189 9.21 12.37 8.38
CA LEU A 189 9.28 11.40 7.28
C LEU A 189 8.18 10.36 7.49
N PHE A 190 7.12 10.49 6.73
CA PHE A 190 6.02 9.54 6.74
C PHE A 190 6.17 8.52 5.63
N CYS A 191 6.07 7.24 5.95
CA CYS A 191 6.10 6.13 5.00
C CYS A 191 4.94 5.16 5.23
N ASP A 192 4.13 4.95 4.20
CA ASP A 192 3.18 3.85 4.16
C ASP A 192 3.92 2.57 3.75
N GLU A 193 4.00 1.61 4.67
CA GLU A 193 4.79 0.38 4.57
C GLU A 193 3.90 -0.88 4.42
N VAL A 194 2.66 -0.74 3.94
CA VAL A 194 1.68 -1.85 3.87
C VAL A 194 2.13 -3.04 3.03
N TYR A 195 3.11 -2.86 2.13
CA TYR A 195 3.71 -3.93 1.32
C TYR A 195 5.04 -4.44 1.88
N SER A 196 5.45 -4.02 3.07
CA SER A 196 6.68 -4.50 3.71
C SER A 196 6.64 -6.03 3.91
N GLY A 197 7.75 -6.70 3.60
CA GLY A 197 7.88 -8.16 3.71
C GLY A 197 7.46 -8.97 2.48
N VAL A 198 6.95 -8.31 1.41
CA VAL A 198 6.61 -8.95 0.13
C VAL A 198 7.51 -8.45 -1.01
N SER A 199 8.82 -8.54 -0.81
CA SER A 199 9.83 -8.36 -1.85
C SER A 199 10.06 -9.68 -2.62
N ILE A 200 10.48 -9.56 -3.89
CA ILE A 200 10.61 -10.70 -4.80
C ILE A 200 11.88 -11.50 -4.52
N ASP A 201 12.96 -10.82 -4.23
CA ASP A 201 14.29 -11.38 -3.96
C ASP A 201 14.62 -11.51 -2.47
N GLY A 202 13.65 -11.23 -1.60
CA GLY A 202 13.84 -11.19 -0.16
C GLY A 202 14.51 -9.92 0.36
N ALA A 203 14.76 -8.93 -0.50
CA ALA A 203 15.30 -7.64 -0.08
C ALA A 203 14.36 -6.95 0.92
N LEU A 204 14.92 -6.28 1.91
CA LEU A 204 14.20 -5.51 2.91
C LEU A 204 14.68 -4.06 2.84
N SER A 205 13.73 -3.14 2.87
CA SER A 205 13.98 -1.74 3.18
C SER A 205 13.70 -1.54 4.67
N PRO A 206 14.60 -0.91 5.44
CA PRO A 206 14.33 -0.65 6.84
C PRO A 206 13.16 0.34 6.98
N SER A 207 12.36 0.18 8.05
CA SER A 207 11.32 1.14 8.37
C SER A 207 11.90 2.52 8.67
N VAL A 208 11.20 3.56 8.24
CA VAL A 208 11.59 4.95 8.57
C VAL A 208 11.57 5.20 10.07
N CYS A 209 10.74 4.47 10.83
CA CYS A 209 10.71 4.54 12.29
C CYS A 209 11.99 4.04 12.95
N ASP A 210 12.64 3.04 12.35
CA ASP A 210 13.88 2.48 12.88
C ASP A 210 15.11 3.34 12.57
N LEU A 211 14.98 4.29 11.63
CA LEU A 211 16.09 5.12 11.13
C LEU A 211 16.03 6.58 11.61
N TYR A 212 14.85 7.06 12.00
CA TYR A 212 14.65 8.48 12.22
C TYR A 212 13.67 8.75 13.38
N GLU A 213 14.05 9.64 14.30
CA GLU A 213 13.25 10.01 15.46
C GLU A 213 11.92 10.69 15.14
N LYS A 214 11.80 11.34 13.96
CA LYS A 214 10.54 11.86 13.39
C LYS A 214 10.02 10.99 12.26
N GLY A 215 10.47 9.74 12.16
CA GLY A 215 9.91 8.74 11.29
C GLY A 215 8.52 8.32 11.75
N ILE A 216 7.57 8.22 10.82
CA ILE A 216 6.22 7.73 11.06
C ILE A 216 5.93 6.66 10.02
N ALA A 217 5.59 5.46 10.45
CA ALA A 217 5.22 4.38 9.56
C ALA A 217 3.75 4.00 9.75
N THR A 218 3.08 3.63 8.66
CA THR A 218 1.81 2.93 8.71
C THR A 218 1.93 1.54 8.10
N GLY A 219 1.17 0.60 8.66
CA GLY A 219 1.05 -0.74 8.15
C GLY A 219 -0.38 -1.26 8.29
N SER A 220 -0.69 -2.38 7.67
CA SER A 220 -2.01 -2.99 7.78
C SER A 220 -2.00 -4.49 7.56
N MET A 221 -3.08 -5.14 7.98
CA MET A 221 -3.33 -6.55 7.69
C MET A 221 -3.75 -6.80 6.24
N SER A 222 -4.04 -5.73 5.47
CA SER A 222 -4.70 -5.83 4.16
C SER A 222 -3.82 -6.39 3.05
N LYS A 223 -2.57 -5.95 2.95
CA LYS A 223 -1.71 -6.18 1.77
C LYS A 223 -0.74 -7.34 1.97
N ALA A 224 0.33 -7.11 2.73
CA ALA A 224 1.35 -8.13 2.98
C ALA A 224 0.81 -9.35 3.76
N PHE A 225 -0.25 -9.18 4.55
CA PHE A 225 -0.82 -10.25 5.38
C PHE A 225 -2.12 -10.87 4.82
N SER A 226 -2.62 -10.41 3.67
CA SER A 226 -3.79 -11.00 2.97
C SER A 226 -5.10 -11.04 3.76
N LEU A 227 -5.30 -10.13 4.70
CA LEU A 227 -6.46 -10.07 5.61
C LEU A 227 -7.14 -8.70 5.53
N ALA A 228 -7.42 -8.23 4.30
CA ALA A 228 -8.03 -6.92 4.05
C ALA A 228 -9.41 -6.75 4.73
N GLY A 229 -10.16 -7.84 4.89
CA GLY A 229 -11.48 -7.85 5.51
C GLY A 229 -11.49 -7.53 7.01
N LEU A 230 -10.35 -7.65 7.71
CA LEU A 230 -10.24 -7.27 9.12
C LEU A 230 -10.30 -5.76 9.35
N ARG A 231 -10.10 -4.95 8.32
CA ARG A 231 -10.02 -3.49 8.45
C ARG A 231 -9.08 -3.00 9.55
N LEU A 232 -8.03 -3.77 9.87
CA LEU A 232 -7.04 -3.40 10.88
C LEU A 232 -5.71 -2.97 10.25
N GLY A 233 -5.22 -1.83 10.73
CA GLY A 233 -3.89 -1.30 10.48
C GLY A 233 -3.30 -0.70 11.74
N TRP A 234 -2.20 0.00 11.59
CA TRP A 234 -1.53 0.70 12.69
C TRP A 234 -0.70 1.86 12.17
N LEU A 235 -0.39 2.77 13.07
CA LEU A 235 0.70 3.72 12.92
C LEU A 235 1.73 3.51 14.03
N ALA A 236 2.99 3.81 13.73
CA ALA A 236 4.13 3.66 14.64
C ALA A 236 5.08 4.86 14.54
N THR A 237 5.58 5.35 15.67
CA THR A 237 6.56 6.44 15.72
C THR A 237 7.20 6.56 17.10
N HIS A 238 8.48 6.95 17.15
CA HIS A 238 9.16 7.32 18.41
C HIS A 238 8.76 8.70 18.93
N ASP A 239 8.19 9.58 18.09
CA ASP A 239 7.80 10.93 18.49
C ASP A 239 6.58 10.91 19.40
N ARG A 240 6.81 11.02 20.71
CA ARG A 240 5.75 11.04 21.73
C ARG A 240 4.80 12.22 21.58
N GLN A 241 5.28 13.37 21.05
CA GLN A 241 4.42 14.53 20.84
C GLN A 241 3.47 14.30 19.67
N ALA A 242 3.97 13.75 18.57
CA ALA A 242 3.15 13.33 17.43
C ALA A 242 2.13 12.27 17.87
N LEU A 243 2.57 11.24 18.60
CA LEU A 243 1.70 10.18 19.11
C LEU A 243 0.55 10.73 19.97
N ALA A 244 0.83 11.72 20.82
CA ALA A 244 -0.20 12.37 21.63
C ALA A 244 -1.21 13.16 20.78
N GLN A 245 -0.79 13.74 19.65
CA GLN A 245 -1.68 14.41 18.70
C GLN A 245 -2.54 13.39 17.94
N PHE A 246 -1.96 12.27 17.49
CA PHE A 246 -2.72 11.19 16.85
C PHE A 246 -3.83 10.64 17.75
N ARG A 247 -3.54 10.41 19.03
CA ARG A 247 -4.54 9.97 20.01
C ARG A 247 -5.71 10.95 20.11
N ARG A 248 -5.44 12.26 20.15
CA ARG A 248 -6.49 13.29 20.22
C ARG A 248 -7.39 13.31 18.98
N VAL A 249 -6.82 13.16 17.79
CA VAL A 249 -7.61 13.13 16.55
C VAL A 249 -8.44 11.85 16.49
N ARG A 250 -7.85 10.71 16.85
CA ARG A 250 -8.48 9.40 16.87
C ARG A 250 -9.72 9.35 17.78
N ASP A 251 -9.73 10.10 18.88
CA ASP A 251 -10.87 10.18 19.80
C ASP A 251 -12.14 10.79 19.14
N TYR A 252 -12.01 11.48 17.99
CA TYR A 252 -13.14 12.10 17.28
C TYR A 252 -13.80 11.19 16.24
N ASP A 253 -13.20 10.07 15.85
CA ASP A 253 -13.77 9.22 14.82
C ASP A 253 -13.68 7.71 15.12
N LEU A 254 -12.51 7.19 15.52
CA LEU A 254 -12.30 5.76 15.66
C LEU A 254 -12.62 5.23 17.06
N VAL A 255 -12.27 5.94 18.12
CA VAL A 255 -12.30 5.48 19.53
C VAL A 255 -11.45 4.21 19.71
N SER A 256 -11.90 3.03 19.28
CA SER A 256 -11.16 1.75 19.34
C SER A 256 -11.41 0.89 18.11
N CYS A 257 -10.46 0.02 17.76
CA CYS A 257 -10.68 -1.02 16.77
C CYS A 257 -11.55 -2.16 17.33
N GLY A 258 -12.06 -3.00 16.44
CA GLY A 258 -12.88 -4.15 16.81
C GLY A 258 -12.08 -5.20 17.60
N LEU A 259 -12.68 -5.75 18.66
CA LEU A 259 -12.03 -6.77 19.48
C LEU A 259 -11.67 -8.02 18.68
N PHE A 260 -12.56 -8.44 17.80
CA PHE A 260 -12.34 -9.62 16.94
C PHE A 260 -11.19 -9.38 15.98
N ASP A 261 -11.16 -8.19 15.35
CA ASP A 261 -10.14 -7.82 14.38
C ASP A 261 -8.74 -7.79 15.01
N GLU A 262 -8.62 -7.26 16.22
CA GLU A 262 -7.36 -7.25 16.97
C GLU A 262 -6.89 -8.65 17.40
N GLU A 263 -7.80 -9.54 17.82
CA GLU A 263 -7.46 -10.91 18.20
C GLU A 263 -6.98 -11.71 16.98
N ILE A 264 -7.69 -11.61 15.84
CA ILE A 264 -7.28 -12.28 14.60
C ILE A 264 -5.97 -11.71 14.06
N ALA A 265 -5.80 -10.38 14.11
CA ALA A 265 -4.56 -9.75 13.69
C ALA A 265 -3.37 -10.17 14.57
N ALA A 266 -3.56 -10.27 15.88
CA ALA A 266 -2.51 -10.74 16.78
C ALA A 266 -2.13 -12.19 16.48
N LEU A 267 -3.11 -13.06 16.20
CA LEU A 267 -2.87 -14.44 15.77
C LEU A 267 -2.07 -14.47 14.45
N ALA A 268 -2.50 -13.72 13.46
CA ALA A 268 -1.84 -13.68 12.16
C ALA A 268 -0.40 -13.17 12.27
N LEU A 269 -0.17 -12.08 13.00
CA LEU A 269 1.15 -11.49 13.20
C LEU A 269 2.09 -12.39 14.01
N ALA A 270 1.58 -13.17 14.98
CA ALA A 270 2.37 -14.18 15.67
C ALA A 270 2.90 -15.27 14.71
N HIS A 271 2.20 -15.50 13.61
CA HIS A 271 2.58 -16.44 12.54
C HIS A 271 2.96 -15.77 11.22
N LYS A 272 3.37 -14.49 11.26
CA LYS A 272 3.65 -13.65 10.08
C LYS A 272 4.59 -14.31 9.07
N GLU A 273 5.61 -15.04 9.54
CA GLU A 273 6.58 -15.67 8.63
C GLU A 273 5.93 -16.72 7.70
N LYS A 274 4.95 -17.49 8.21
CA LYS A 274 4.22 -18.45 7.39
C LYS A 274 3.34 -17.77 6.36
N ILE A 275 2.67 -16.67 6.74
CA ILE A 275 1.82 -15.88 5.83
C ILE A 275 2.68 -15.20 4.76
N LEU A 276 3.76 -14.54 5.16
CA LEU A 276 4.68 -13.88 4.22
C LEU A 276 5.35 -14.88 3.27
N ALA A 277 5.75 -16.06 3.76
CA ALA A 277 6.31 -17.13 2.92
C ALA A 277 5.30 -17.61 1.87
N ARG A 278 4.02 -17.82 2.27
CA ARG A 278 2.94 -18.14 1.33
C ARG A 278 2.78 -17.07 0.27
N ASN A 279 2.73 -15.83 0.67
CA ASN A 279 2.49 -14.71 -0.25
C ASN A 279 3.69 -14.52 -1.20
N ARG A 280 4.92 -14.59 -0.70
CA ARG A 280 6.12 -14.59 -1.56
C ARG A 280 6.13 -15.75 -2.56
N ALA A 281 5.66 -16.94 -2.17
CA ALA A 281 5.55 -18.08 -3.09
C ALA A 281 4.54 -17.83 -4.23
N ILE A 282 3.39 -17.20 -3.92
CA ILE A 282 2.41 -16.79 -4.94
C ILE A 282 3.03 -15.79 -5.91
N LEU A 283 3.70 -14.76 -5.40
CA LEU A 283 4.33 -13.73 -6.22
C LEU A 283 5.46 -14.31 -7.09
N ALA A 284 6.29 -15.19 -6.53
CA ALA A 284 7.36 -15.86 -7.25
C ALA A 284 6.84 -16.79 -8.38
N ALA A 285 5.66 -17.36 -8.21
CA ALA A 285 5.01 -18.17 -9.26
C ALA A 285 4.38 -17.28 -10.36
N ASN A 286 3.84 -16.12 -9.99
CA ASN A 286 3.06 -15.27 -10.91
C ASN A 286 3.92 -14.26 -11.67
N LEU A 287 4.98 -13.73 -11.07
CA LEU A 287 5.81 -12.72 -11.74
C LEU A 287 6.41 -13.22 -13.06
N PRO A 288 6.94 -14.48 -13.18
CA PRO A 288 7.40 -15.01 -14.46
C PRO A 288 6.30 -15.09 -15.53
N ILE A 289 5.03 -15.23 -15.14
CA ILE A 289 3.89 -15.22 -16.05
C ILE A 289 3.69 -13.81 -16.61
N LEU A 290 3.72 -12.81 -15.73
CA LEU A 290 3.62 -11.41 -16.14
C LEU A 290 4.83 -10.99 -17.00
N ASP A 291 6.06 -11.38 -16.60
CA ASP A 291 7.29 -11.14 -17.38
C ASP A 291 7.15 -11.70 -18.81
N GLY A 292 6.83 -12.99 -18.94
CA GLY A 292 6.70 -13.64 -20.24
C GLY A 292 5.59 -13.05 -21.10
N TRP A 293 4.52 -12.56 -20.46
CA TRP A 293 3.46 -11.85 -21.17
C TRP A 293 3.94 -10.50 -21.70
N VAL A 294 4.65 -9.70 -20.87
CA VAL A 294 5.20 -8.40 -21.30
C VAL A 294 6.25 -8.60 -22.42
N GLU A 295 7.09 -9.63 -22.33
CA GLU A 295 8.09 -9.95 -23.36
C GLU A 295 7.45 -10.41 -24.69
N GLY A 296 6.30 -11.08 -24.62
CA GLY A 296 5.57 -11.60 -25.76
C GLY A 296 4.58 -10.62 -26.41
N GLU A 297 4.22 -9.52 -25.74
CA GLU A 297 3.25 -8.55 -26.23
C GLU A 297 3.96 -7.29 -26.75
N PRO A 298 4.04 -7.09 -28.09
CA PRO A 298 4.90 -6.05 -28.68
C PRO A 298 4.52 -4.62 -28.32
N HIS A 299 3.27 -4.40 -27.89
CA HIS A 299 2.74 -3.07 -27.60
C HIS A 299 2.83 -2.67 -26.13
N VAL A 300 3.40 -3.51 -25.28
CA VAL A 300 3.51 -3.22 -23.85
C VAL A 300 4.95 -3.24 -23.36
N SER A 301 5.18 -2.60 -22.24
CA SER A 301 6.48 -2.58 -21.58
C SER A 301 6.29 -2.16 -20.12
N TYR A 302 7.21 -2.52 -19.24
CA TYR A 302 7.15 -2.10 -17.84
C TYR A 302 8.53 -2.00 -17.22
N VAL A 303 8.61 -1.37 -16.07
CA VAL A 303 9.74 -1.56 -15.14
C VAL A 303 9.38 -2.75 -14.28
N LYS A 304 10.20 -3.79 -14.30
CA LYS A 304 9.96 -5.00 -13.52
C LYS A 304 9.87 -4.66 -12.04
N PRO A 305 8.77 -5.02 -11.35
CA PRO A 305 8.63 -4.75 -9.94
C PRO A 305 9.67 -5.51 -9.11
N THR A 306 10.15 -4.90 -8.04
CA THR A 306 11.09 -5.51 -7.10
C THR A 306 10.40 -5.95 -5.81
N ALA A 307 9.19 -5.45 -5.55
CA ALA A 307 8.38 -5.80 -4.38
C ALA A 307 6.89 -5.51 -4.62
N GLY A 308 6.07 -5.78 -3.62
CA GLY A 308 4.62 -5.58 -3.69
C GLY A 308 3.94 -6.64 -4.54
N THR A 309 2.70 -6.37 -4.88
CA THR A 309 1.77 -7.32 -5.53
C THR A 309 1.27 -6.81 -6.88
N MET A 310 1.84 -5.70 -7.38
CA MET A 310 1.37 -5.02 -8.59
C MET A 310 2.54 -4.48 -9.41
N ALA A 311 2.23 -4.19 -10.67
CA ALA A 311 3.12 -3.53 -11.62
C ALA A 311 2.36 -2.49 -12.45
N LEU A 312 3.05 -1.46 -12.91
CA LEU A 312 2.54 -0.47 -13.85
C LEU A 312 3.04 -0.83 -15.25
N VAL A 313 2.10 -1.19 -16.12
CA VAL A 313 2.36 -1.60 -17.51
C VAL A 313 2.04 -0.43 -18.43
N HIS A 314 3.00 -0.04 -19.25
CA HIS A 314 2.85 0.99 -20.29
C HIS A 314 2.55 0.36 -21.65
N TYR A 315 1.84 1.10 -22.50
CA TYR A 315 1.55 0.70 -23.87
C TYR A 315 1.77 1.87 -24.85
N ASP A 316 1.98 1.55 -26.12
CA ASP A 316 2.28 2.51 -27.20
C ASP A 316 1.12 2.74 -28.19
N LEU A 317 -0.12 2.49 -27.71
CA LEU A 317 -1.33 2.67 -28.50
C LEU A 317 -1.89 4.10 -28.33
N SER A 318 -2.67 4.57 -29.33
CA SER A 318 -3.22 5.94 -29.35
C SER A 318 -4.44 6.17 -28.44
N LEU A 319 -4.86 5.19 -27.66
CA LEU A 319 -5.96 5.32 -26.70
C LEU A 319 -5.45 5.84 -25.35
N GLY A 320 -6.11 6.84 -24.77
CA GLY A 320 -5.85 7.27 -23.39
C GLY A 320 -6.18 6.16 -22.38
N SER A 321 -5.53 6.16 -21.22
CA SER A 321 -5.62 5.05 -20.25
C SER A 321 -7.02 4.72 -19.79
N ARG A 322 -7.87 5.73 -19.56
CA ARG A 322 -9.27 5.51 -19.17
C ARG A 322 -10.09 4.84 -20.28
N ASP A 323 -9.96 5.31 -21.52
CA ASP A 323 -10.67 4.71 -22.67
C ASP A 323 -10.14 3.31 -22.97
N PHE A 324 -8.83 3.10 -22.87
CA PHE A 324 -8.22 1.78 -23.01
C PHE A 324 -8.80 0.80 -21.99
N CYS A 325 -8.74 1.10 -20.70
CA CYS A 325 -9.22 0.21 -19.66
C CYS A 325 -10.74 0.01 -19.70
N ARG A 326 -11.53 1.06 -20.00
CA ARG A 326 -12.98 0.94 -20.14
C ARG A 326 -13.37 0.03 -21.29
N ARG A 327 -12.84 0.27 -22.48
CA ARG A 327 -13.14 -0.56 -23.65
C ARG A 327 -12.66 -2.00 -23.48
N MET A 328 -11.48 -2.20 -22.93
CA MET A 328 -10.96 -3.54 -22.60
C MET A 328 -11.92 -4.29 -21.67
N TYR A 329 -12.41 -3.62 -20.62
CA TYR A 329 -13.40 -4.19 -19.71
C TYR A 329 -14.71 -4.55 -20.44
N GLU A 330 -15.28 -3.63 -21.23
CA GLU A 330 -16.53 -3.82 -21.96
C GLU A 330 -16.41 -4.94 -23.01
N GLU A 331 -15.28 -5.06 -23.69
CA GLU A 331 -15.08 -5.98 -24.82
C GLU A 331 -14.59 -7.36 -24.40
N THR A 332 -13.85 -7.49 -23.29
CA THR A 332 -13.21 -8.76 -22.88
C THR A 332 -13.50 -9.18 -21.43
N GLY A 333 -13.98 -8.26 -20.61
CA GLY A 333 -14.20 -8.47 -19.18
C GLY A 333 -12.93 -8.43 -18.32
N ALA A 334 -11.77 -8.07 -18.90
CA ALA A 334 -10.54 -7.82 -18.13
C ALA A 334 -10.62 -6.46 -17.42
N PHE A 335 -10.33 -6.44 -16.12
CA PHE A 335 -10.38 -5.24 -15.30
C PHE A 335 -9.00 -4.85 -14.79
N CYS A 336 -8.56 -3.64 -15.18
CA CYS A 336 -7.33 -2.98 -14.73
C CYS A 336 -7.62 -1.56 -14.28
N VAL A 337 -6.74 -0.97 -13.47
CA VAL A 337 -6.82 0.45 -13.13
C VAL A 337 -6.01 1.27 -14.12
N PRO A 338 -6.63 2.29 -14.76
CA PRO A 338 -5.92 3.15 -15.72
C PRO A 338 -4.82 3.96 -15.04
N GLY A 339 -3.70 4.11 -15.73
CA GLY A 339 -2.55 4.86 -15.21
C GLY A 339 -2.83 6.34 -14.96
N ASP A 340 -3.81 6.92 -15.64
CA ASP A 340 -4.29 8.30 -15.35
C ASP A 340 -4.72 8.49 -13.88
N CYS A 341 -5.09 7.42 -13.16
CA CYS A 341 -5.37 7.47 -11.72
C CYS A 341 -4.11 7.70 -10.87
N PHE A 342 -2.93 7.64 -11.49
CA PHE A 342 -1.62 7.82 -10.86
C PHE A 342 -0.77 8.87 -11.60
N ASP A 343 -1.39 9.69 -12.44
CA ASP A 343 -0.71 10.67 -13.33
C ASP A 343 0.29 10.03 -14.32
N GLU A 344 0.06 8.75 -14.69
CA GLU A 344 0.87 8.01 -15.67
C GLU A 344 0.04 7.63 -16.90
N PRO A 345 -0.14 8.54 -17.86
CA PRO A 345 -0.92 8.28 -19.06
C PRO A 345 -0.30 7.15 -19.90
N PHE A 346 -1.13 6.51 -20.74
CA PHE A 346 -0.74 5.38 -21.59
C PHE A 346 -0.18 4.20 -20.79
N SER A 347 -0.77 3.96 -19.63
CA SER A 347 -0.44 2.83 -18.77
C SER A 347 -1.66 2.30 -18.02
N PHE A 348 -1.51 1.14 -17.40
CA PHE A 348 -2.49 0.56 -16.47
C PHE A 348 -1.79 -0.27 -15.40
N ARG A 349 -2.40 -0.33 -14.22
CA ARG A 349 -1.91 -1.17 -13.12
C ARG A 349 -2.45 -2.58 -13.25
N VAL A 350 -1.55 -3.56 -13.12
CA VAL A 350 -1.84 -5.00 -13.01
C VAL A 350 -1.42 -5.49 -11.64
N GLY A 351 -2.30 -6.18 -10.92
CA GLY A 351 -1.98 -6.98 -9.74
C GLY A 351 -1.61 -8.40 -10.16
N TYR A 352 -0.55 -8.94 -9.59
CA TYR A 352 -0.11 -10.31 -9.85
C TYR A 352 -0.08 -11.18 -8.59
N GLY A 353 -0.78 -10.75 -7.54
CA GLY A 353 -0.95 -11.53 -6.30
C GLY A 353 -2.10 -12.54 -6.32
N HIS A 354 -2.73 -12.80 -7.47
CA HIS A 354 -3.90 -13.64 -7.64
C HIS A 354 -3.59 -15.14 -7.80
N GLU A 355 -4.67 -15.92 -8.01
CA GLU A 355 -4.57 -17.27 -8.56
C GLU A 355 -3.96 -17.21 -9.97
N VAL A 356 -3.07 -18.17 -10.26
CA VAL A 356 -2.39 -18.28 -11.57
C VAL A 356 -3.35 -18.22 -12.75
N ASP A 357 -4.48 -18.95 -12.65
CA ASP A 357 -5.47 -19.02 -13.73
C ASP A 357 -6.20 -17.68 -13.97
N VAL A 358 -6.45 -16.90 -12.90
CA VAL A 358 -7.06 -15.56 -13.02
C VAL A 358 -6.10 -14.63 -13.73
N LEU A 359 -4.82 -14.63 -13.31
CA LEU A 359 -3.80 -13.80 -13.94
C LEU A 359 -3.65 -14.14 -15.43
N ARG A 360 -3.46 -15.44 -15.79
CA ARG A 360 -3.31 -15.86 -17.19
C ARG A 360 -4.49 -15.43 -18.06
N LYS A 361 -5.72 -15.77 -17.63
CA LYS A 361 -6.93 -15.43 -18.38
C LYS A 361 -7.13 -13.92 -18.52
N GLY A 362 -6.78 -13.16 -17.48
CA GLY A 362 -6.84 -11.71 -17.53
C GLY A 362 -5.83 -11.12 -18.53
N LEU A 363 -4.57 -11.57 -18.48
CA LEU A 363 -3.53 -11.14 -19.44
C LEU A 363 -3.87 -11.56 -20.89
N ASP A 364 -4.40 -12.77 -21.10
CA ASP A 364 -4.89 -13.21 -22.42
C ASP A 364 -6.00 -12.30 -22.95
N ALA A 365 -6.91 -11.88 -22.08
CA ALA A 365 -8.00 -10.96 -22.42
C ALA A 365 -7.48 -9.54 -22.76
N VAL A 366 -6.43 -9.07 -22.08
CA VAL A 366 -5.73 -7.83 -22.44
C VAL A 366 -5.11 -7.95 -23.83
N SER A 367 -4.39 -9.04 -24.13
CA SER A 367 -3.81 -9.28 -25.46
C SER A 367 -4.89 -9.39 -26.56
N GLU A 368 -6.02 -10.01 -26.25
CA GLU A 368 -7.16 -10.04 -27.17
C GLU A 368 -7.65 -8.63 -27.52
N PHE A 369 -7.79 -7.77 -26.53
CA PHE A 369 -8.17 -6.38 -26.74
C PHE A 369 -7.12 -5.62 -27.57
N ILE A 370 -5.82 -5.76 -27.26
CA ILE A 370 -4.73 -5.12 -27.99
C ILE A 370 -4.78 -5.53 -29.48
N ARG A 371 -4.92 -6.83 -29.78
CA ARG A 371 -5.07 -7.31 -31.18
C ARG A 371 -6.27 -6.70 -31.91
N ARG A 372 -7.41 -6.55 -31.23
CA ARG A 372 -8.60 -5.91 -31.83
C ARG A 372 -8.34 -4.42 -32.17
N VAL A 373 -7.66 -3.70 -31.29
CA VAL A 373 -7.36 -2.28 -31.48
C VAL A 373 -6.31 -2.05 -32.57
N THR A 374 -5.30 -2.92 -32.65
CA THR A 374 -4.22 -2.83 -33.64
C THR A 374 -4.58 -3.41 -35.02
N GLY A 375 -5.66 -4.19 -35.13
CA GLY A 375 -6.05 -4.89 -36.35
C GLY A 375 -5.13 -6.04 -36.72
N VAL A 376 -4.25 -6.48 -35.84
CA VAL A 376 -3.38 -7.65 -36.01
C VAL A 376 -4.23 -8.90 -35.74
N LYS A 377 -4.24 -9.82 -36.73
CA LYS A 377 -4.96 -11.10 -36.63
C LYS A 377 -4.13 -12.16 -35.92
#